data_06555b8e5f70e7b69eeedcad86956e18
#
_entry.id   06555b8e5f70e7b69eeedcad86956e18
#
_cell.length_a   1.000
_cell.length_b   1.000
_cell.length_c   1.000
_cell.angle_alpha   90.00
_cell.angle_beta   90.00
_cell.angle_gamma   90.00
#
_symmetry.space_group_name_H-M   'P 1'
#
loop_
_entity.id
_entity.type
_entity.pdbx_description
1 polymer ?
#
loop_
_entity_poly.entity_id
_entity_poly.type
_entity_poly.pdbx_seq_one_letter_code
_entity_poly.pdbx_strand_id
1 'polypeptide(L)'
;MLAIFVATLTRNVYVALGLGLIASETLIAGGNPVLGSLMSAERSVQVLTDAGNARVLVFCLLIGALIVFMRESGGVDATVGLLDRKGLTSTPRRAGLAPAIAGTLVFVETNVSLLSSGVLGRRLFDTHGLSRERLAYVIDSTSAPVSALILLNGWGAYVLTLVQPYYGEQSLSVVAGTVMWNVYAILTVLGVFATVLFNRTFGPMRTADLEARPGAAELETVDHTPANRAIHMWLPLLVMVAGSIGFMAWTGKGNMLAGNGSLSILWGVCVAIALAAVMLRVSKVFTSTEIQERFFRGIGEMVPPVTVLLLAIAFGASLKALGTGTYMAGIVSDYLPAAMVPMAVFLVAGVTAFMTGTSWGTFGIMVPIAMPVAQAVG
;
A
#
# COMPACT_ATOMS: atom_id res chain seq x y z
N MET A 1 -0.75 21.67 -11.36
CA MET A 1 -0.09 21.49 -12.66
C MET A 1 1.43 21.39 -12.56
N LEU A 2 2.14 22.35 -11.86
CA LEU A 2 3.60 22.30 -11.72
C LEU A 2 4.09 20.96 -11.14
N ALA A 3 3.49 20.47 -10.07
CA ALA A 3 3.89 19.20 -9.46
C ALA A 3 3.79 18.02 -10.43
N ILE A 4 2.73 17.92 -11.24
CA ILE A 4 2.58 16.88 -12.26
C ILE A 4 3.67 17.03 -13.32
N PHE A 5 3.90 18.23 -13.81
CA PHE A 5 4.93 18.52 -14.81
C PHE A 5 6.34 18.14 -14.31
N VAL A 6 6.68 18.56 -13.09
CA VAL A 6 7.97 18.22 -12.46
C VAL A 6 8.07 16.71 -12.21
N ALA A 7 7.00 16.05 -11.75
CA ALA A 7 6.99 14.60 -11.56
C ALA A 7 7.27 13.83 -12.85
N THR A 8 6.64 14.26 -13.96
CA THR A 8 6.84 13.63 -15.27
C THR A 8 8.25 13.87 -15.82
N LEU A 9 8.81 15.06 -15.62
CA LEU A 9 10.14 15.42 -16.11
C LEU A 9 11.26 14.77 -15.29
N THR A 10 11.16 14.84 -13.97
CA THR A 10 12.23 14.40 -13.05
C THR A 10 12.10 12.94 -12.64
N ARG A 11 10.94 12.33 -12.80
CA ARG A 11 10.58 11.00 -12.25
C ARG A 11 10.83 10.89 -10.75
N ASN A 12 10.80 12.01 -10.05
CA ASN A 12 11.09 12.12 -8.63
C ASN A 12 9.96 12.82 -7.89
N VAL A 13 9.25 12.03 -7.09
CA VAL A 13 8.06 12.47 -6.35
C VAL A 13 8.39 13.48 -5.25
N TYR A 14 9.53 13.33 -4.58
CA TYR A 14 9.96 14.26 -3.53
C TYR A 14 10.20 15.64 -4.09
N VAL A 15 10.91 15.72 -5.23
CA VAL A 15 11.14 16.98 -5.93
C VAL A 15 9.84 17.58 -6.42
N ALA A 16 8.94 16.78 -6.96
CA ALA A 16 7.65 17.23 -7.48
C ALA A 16 6.75 17.82 -6.38
N LEU A 17 6.60 17.11 -5.27
CA LEU A 17 5.80 17.56 -4.12
C LEU A 17 6.47 18.75 -3.43
N GLY A 18 7.79 18.72 -3.23
CA GLY A 18 8.53 19.82 -2.61
C GLY A 18 8.45 21.10 -3.41
N LEU A 19 8.72 21.05 -4.72
CA LEU A 19 8.62 22.25 -5.58
C LEU A 19 7.17 22.69 -5.76
N GLY A 20 6.20 21.77 -5.80
CA GLY A 20 4.78 22.10 -5.81
C GLY A 20 4.34 22.86 -4.55
N LEU A 21 4.80 22.39 -3.39
CA LEU A 21 4.55 23.03 -2.09
C LEU A 21 5.20 24.43 -2.04
N ILE A 22 6.47 24.55 -2.40
CA ILE A 22 7.17 25.85 -2.44
C ILE A 22 6.47 26.82 -3.39
N ALA A 23 6.07 26.37 -4.56
CA ALA A 23 5.40 27.22 -5.52
C ALA A 23 4.02 27.70 -5.01
N SER A 24 3.23 26.82 -4.38
CA SER A 24 1.94 27.21 -3.82
C SER A 24 2.09 28.17 -2.64
N GLU A 25 3.02 27.95 -1.73
CA GLU A 25 3.30 28.88 -0.61
C GLU A 25 3.90 30.21 -1.12
N THR A 26 4.70 30.19 -2.19
CA THR A 26 5.18 31.42 -2.84
C THR A 26 4.02 32.28 -3.36
N LEU A 27 3.02 31.64 -3.97
CA LEU A 27 1.81 32.35 -4.41
C LEU A 27 1.02 32.94 -3.22
N ILE A 28 0.88 32.20 -2.14
CA ILE A 28 0.24 32.64 -0.89
C ILE A 28 1.03 33.82 -0.28
N ALA A 29 2.37 33.79 -0.38
CA ALA A 29 3.28 34.82 0.10
C ALA A 29 3.37 36.07 -0.83
N GLY A 30 2.43 36.25 -1.75
CA GLY A 30 2.44 37.37 -2.68
C GLY A 30 3.56 37.37 -3.72
N GLY A 31 4.09 36.21 -4.06
CA GLY A 31 5.13 36.02 -5.08
C GLY A 31 6.57 36.03 -4.53
N ASN A 32 6.78 36.05 -3.22
CA ASN A 32 8.11 36.02 -2.60
C ASN A 32 8.60 34.56 -2.43
N PRO A 33 9.60 34.11 -3.23
CA PRO A 33 10.04 32.71 -3.21
C PRO A 33 10.81 32.33 -1.93
N VAL A 34 11.50 33.31 -1.31
CA VAL A 34 12.23 33.04 -0.05
C VAL A 34 11.21 32.80 1.08
N LEU A 35 10.22 33.70 1.20
CA LEU A 35 9.17 33.54 2.19
C LEU A 35 8.35 32.26 1.92
N GLY A 36 8.02 31.95 0.67
CA GLY A 36 7.33 30.73 0.28
C GLY A 36 8.10 29.46 0.68
N SER A 37 9.42 29.46 0.54
CA SER A 37 10.26 28.34 0.97
C SER A 37 10.23 28.12 2.50
N LEU A 38 10.29 29.21 3.27
CA LEU A 38 10.18 29.15 4.73
C LEU A 38 8.78 28.71 5.17
N MET A 39 7.73 29.25 4.55
CA MET A 39 6.34 28.84 4.82
C MET A 39 6.09 27.38 4.45
N SER A 40 6.78 26.83 3.47
CA SER A 40 6.67 25.41 3.11
C SER A 40 7.16 24.48 4.23
N ALA A 41 8.26 24.87 4.91
CA ALA A 41 8.75 24.14 6.08
C ALA A 41 7.73 24.24 7.23
N GLU A 42 7.23 25.42 7.52
CA GLU A 42 6.20 25.66 8.55
C GLU A 42 4.91 24.89 8.24
N ARG A 43 4.47 24.87 6.98
CA ARG A 43 3.31 24.08 6.54
C ARG A 43 3.49 22.59 6.82
N SER A 44 4.71 22.07 6.61
CA SER A 44 5.03 20.66 6.91
C SER A 44 4.98 20.37 8.41
N VAL A 45 5.38 21.32 9.26
CA VAL A 45 5.25 21.20 10.72
C VAL A 45 3.78 21.24 11.13
N GLN A 46 2.97 22.14 10.54
CA GLN A 46 1.53 22.23 10.81
C GLN A 46 0.77 20.94 10.53
N VAL A 47 1.21 20.10 9.59
CA VAL A 47 0.63 18.77 9.36
C VAL A 47 0.67 17.92 10.63
N LEU A 48 1.73 18.04 11.43
CA LEU A 48 1.93 17.25 12.64
C LEU A 48 1.09 17.76 13.83
N THR A 49 0.54 18.97 13.74
CA THR A 49 -0.34 19.52 14.79
C THR A 49 -1.74 18.90 14.76
N ASP A 50 -2.15 18.35 13.60
CA ASP A 50 -3.36 17.57 13.52
C ASP A 50 -3.13 16.15 14.05
N ALA A 51 -3.88 15.79 15.08
CA ALA A 51 -3.72 14.51 15.76
C ALA A 51 -4.03 13.31 14.84
N GLY A 52 -4.93 13.45 13.85
CA GLY A 52 -5.24 12.43 12.88
C GLY A 52 -4.05 12.15 11.97
N ASN A 53 -3.50 13.19 11.36
CA ASN A 53 -2.32 13.11 10.51
C ASN A 53 -1.11 12.53 11.26
N ALA A 54 -0.82 13.06 12.47
CA ALA A 54 0.29 12.59 13.28
C ALA A 54 0.18 11.09 13.60
N ARG A 55 -1.02 10.61 13.99
CA ARG A 55 -1.26 9.19 14.28
C ARG A 55 -0.99 8.30 13.08
N VAL A 56 -1.41 8.71 11.88
CA VAL A 56 -1.19 7.90 10.67
C VAL A 56 0.28 7.91 10.27
N LEU A 57 0.98 9.04 10.36
CA LEU A 57 2.43 9.10 10.11
C LEU A 57 3.19 8.16 11.06
N VAL A 58 2.86 8.19 12.36
CA VAL A 58 3.45 7.28 13.35
C VAL A 58 3.07 5.82 13.08
N PHE A 59 1.80 5.54 12.74
CA PHE A 59 1.37 4.19 12.33
C PHE A 59 2.18 3.68 11.13
N CYS A 60 2.35 4.50 10.08
CA CYS A 60 3.11 4.12 8.90
C CYS A 60 4.60 3.84 9.21
N LEU A 61 5.19 4.50 10.18
CA LEU A 61 6.54 4.18 10.65
C LEU A 61 6.55 2.84 11.40
N LEU A 62 5.62 2.66 12.33
CA LEU A 62 5.56 1.49 13.20
C LEU A 62 5.23 0.20 12.45
N ILE A 63 4.37 0.25 11.43
CA ILE A 63 4.05 -0.95 10.64
C ILE A 63 5.30 -1.54 9.97
N GLY A 64 6.29 -0.71 9.64
CA GLY A 64 7.58 -1.18 9.13
C GLY A 64 8.31 -2.09 10.12
N ALA A 65 8.30 -1.77 11.41
CA ALA A 65 8.87 -2.65 12.43
C ALA A 65 8.14 -3.99 12.51
N LEU A 66 6.81 -3.99 12.43
CA LEU A 66 6.02 -5.22 12.41
C LEU A 66 6.32 -6.07 11.18
N ILE A 67 6.45 -5.46 10.01
CA ILE A 67 6.82 -6.13 8.75
C ILE A 67 8.18 -6.81 8.87
N VAL A 68 9.20 -6.10 9.39
CA VAL A 68 10.54 -6.67 9.60
C VAL A 68 10.51 -7.83 10.59
N PHE A 69 9.75 -7.72 11.69
CA PHE A 69 9.59 -8.83 12.62
C PHE A 69 8.99 -10.07 11.97
N MET A 70 7.92 -9.92 11.18
CA MET A 70 7.28 -11.03 10.47
C MET A 70 8.18 -11.64 9.41
N ARG A 71 8.92 -10.82 8.66
CA ARG A 71 9.81 -11.24 7.58
C ARG A 71 11.03 -11.97 8.13
N GLU A 72 11.77 -11.35 9.03
CA GLU A 72 13.06 -11.88 9.51
C GLU A 72 12.91 -12.98 10.57
N SER A 73 11.75 -13.12 11.20
CA SER A 73 11.47 -14.28 12.06
C SER A 73 11.33 -15.59 11.30
N GLY A 74 11.27 -15.56 9.97
CA GLY A 74 10.91 -16.70 9.14
C GLY A 74 9.42 -17.03 9.15
N GLY A 75 8.57 -16.14 9.69
CA GLY A 75 7.13 -16.35 9.74
C GLY A 75 6.49 -16.39 8.36
N VAL A 76 6.99 -15.56 7.44
CA VAL A 76 6.57 -15.53 6.04
C VAL A 76 6.97 -16.83 5.34
N ASP A 77 8.26 -17.23 5.45
CA ASP A 77 8.78 -18.45 4.81
C ASP A 77 8.10 -19.71 5.35
N ALA A 78 7.83 -19.76 6.65
CA ALA A 78 7.10 -20.85 7.27
C ALA A 78 5.65 -20.94 6.78
N THR A 79 5.00 -19.80 6.53
CA THR A 79 3.65 -19.74 5.94
C THR A 79 3.64 -20.32 4.54
N VAL A 80 4.62 -19.93 3.72
CA VAL A 80 4.84 -20.47 2.38
C VAL A 80 5.10 -21.98 2.42
N GLY A 81 5.97 -22.44 3.33
CA GLY A 81 6.26 -23.87 3.53
C GLY A 81 5.05 -24.69 3.99
N LEU A 82 4.09 -24.11 4.72
CA LEU A 82 2.83 -24.76 5.07
C LEU A 82 1.95 -25.03 3.84
N LEU A 83 1.93 -24.12 2.87
CA LEU A 83 1.19 -24.29 1.62
C LEU A 83 1.78 -25.46 0.80
N ASP A 84 3.12 -25.60 0.79
CA ASP A 84 3.82 -26.69 0.14
C ASP A 84 3.46 -28.06 0.78
N ARG A 85 3.55 -28.16 2.09
CA ARG A 85 3.24 -29.41 2.83
C ARG A 85 1.79 -29.88 2.70
N LYS A 86 0.84 -29.00 2.45
CA LYS A 86 -0.57 -29.36 2.24
C LYS A 86 -0.86 -29.93 0.84
N GLY A 87 0.16 -30.23 0.04
CA GLY A 87 0.03 -30.83 -1.28
C GLY A 87 -0.56 -29.89 -2.33
N LEU A 88 -0.51 -28.57 -2.08
CA LEU A 88 -0.91 -27.54 -3.05
C LEU A 88 0.07 -27.45 -4.24
N THR A 89 1.03 -28.36 -4.34
CA THR A 89 2.15 -28.35 -5.29
C THR A 89 2.12 -29.53 -6.27
N SER A 90 1.21 -30.49 -6.09
CA SER A 90 1.25 -31.77 -6.80
C SER A 90 0.77 -31.76 -8.27
N THR A 91 0.20 -30.66 -8.74
CA THR A 91 -0.27 -30.50 -10.12
C THR A 91 0.01 -29.09 -10.64
N PRO A 92 0.13 -28.88 -11.98
CA PRO A 92 0.35 -27.55 -12.54
C PRO A 92 -0.69 -26.49 -12.09
N ARG A 93 -1.95 -26.89 -11.90
CA ARG A 93 -3.00 -26.02 -11.37
C ARG A 93 -2.75 -25.62 -9.91
N ARG A 94 -2.39 -26.60 -9.09
CA ARG A 94 -2.08 -26.37 -7.66
C ARG A 94 -0.78 -25.59 -7.51
N ALA A 95 0.21 -25.86 -8.34
CA ALA A 95 1.46 -25.11 -8.38
C ALA A 95 1.24 -23.62 -8.70
N GLY A 96 0.28 -23.29 -9.58
CA GLY A 96 -0.14 -21.90 -9.84
C GLY A 96 -0.95 -21.28 -8.70
N LEU A 97 -1.77 -22.10 -8.00
CA LEU A 97 -2.57 -21.60 -6.87
C LEU A 97 -1.73 -21.24 -5.64
N ALA A 98 -0.64 -21.95 -5.39
CA ALA A 98 0.18 -21.72 -4.20
C ALA A 98 0.73 -20.27 -4.12
N PRO A 99 1.41 -19.72 -5.15
CA PRO A 99 1.83 -18.32 -5.13
C PRO A 99 0.66 -17.33 -5.18
N ALA A 100 -0.46 -17.66 -5.85
CA ALA A 100 -1.65 -16.81 -5.86
C ALA A 100 -2.26 -16.67 -4.46
N ILE A 101 -2.40 -17.78 -3.74
CA ILE A 101 -2.88 -17.78 -2.36
C ILE A 101 -1.89 -17.09 -1.43
N ALA A 102 -0.58 -17.36 -1.57
CA ALA A 102 0.45 -16.70 -0.77
C ALA A 102 0.41 -15.18 -0.95
N GLY A 103 0.33 -14.69 -2.20
CA GLY A 103 0.22 -13.28 -2.51
C GLY A 103 -1.03 -12.63 -1.91
N THR A 104 -2.15 -13.34 -1.95
CA THR A 104 -3.41 -12.87 -1.37
C THR A 104 -3.37 -12.83 0.17
N LEU A 105 -2.76 -13.83 0.79
CA LEU A 105 -2.69 -13.93 2.25
C LEU A 105 -1.70 -12.92 2.87
N VAL A 106 -0.63 -12.57 2.14
CA VAL A 106 0.40 -11.62 2.60
C VAL A 106 0.04 -10.20 2.15
N PHE A 107 -1.19 -9.77 2.37
CA PHE A 107 -1.72 -8.46 1.93
C PHE A 107 -1.19 -7.25 2.70
N VAL A 108 -0.46 -7.46 3.78
CA VAL A 108 -0.06 -6.40 4.72
C VAL A 108 0.91 -5.41 4.08
N GLU A 109 1.81 -5.91 3.24
CA GLU A 109 2.78 -5.11 2.51
C GLU A 109 3.05 -5.73 1.13
N THR A 110 2.95 -4.92 0.09
CA THR A 110 3.02 -5.37 -1.31
C THR A 110 4.36 -6.02 -1.65
N ASN A 111 5.50 -5.44 -1.20
CA ASN A 111 6.82 -5.98 -1.52
C ASN A 111 7.07 -7.34 -0.84
N VAL A 112 6.59 -7.51 0.39
CA VAL A 112 6.67 -8.80 1.10
C VAL A 112 5.82 -9.84 0.39
N SER A 113 4.62 -9.46 -0.07
CA SER A 113 3.74 -10.31 -0.88
C SER A 113 4.44 -10.75 -2.18
N LEU A 114 5.00 -9.80 -2.93
CA LEU A 114 5.73 -10.06 -4.18
C LEU A 114 6.90 -11.04 -3.98
N LEU A 115 7.76 -10.76 -3.00
CA LEU A 115 8.94 -11.57 -2.72
C LEU A 115 8.58 -12.98 -2.26
N SER A 116 7.66 -13.10 -1.30
CA SER A 116 7.25 -14.40 -0.74
C SER A 116 6.60 -15.30 -1.79
N SER A 117 5.68 -14.72 -2.58
CA SER A 117 5.02 -15.43 -3.69
C SER A 117 6.02 -15.79 -4.78
N GLY A 118 7.01 -14.91 -5.03
CA GLY A 118 8.06 -15.13 -6.02
C GLY A 118 8.98 -16.29 -5.66
N VAL A 119 9.48 -16.34 -4.44
CA VAL A 119 10.35 -17.42 -3.95
C VAL A 119 9.62 -18.76 -4.02
N LEU A 120 8.39 -18.83 -3.50
CA LEU A 120 7.57 -20.04 -3.56
C LEU A 120 7.28 -20.44 -5.01
N GLY A 121 6.83 -19.47 -5.82
CA GLY A 121 6.36 -19.72 -7.18
C GLY A 121 7.46 -20.18 -8.13
N ARG A 122 8.69 -19.65 -8.03
CA ARG A 122 9.79 -20.00 -8.93
C ARG A 122 10.02 -21.52 -8.98
N ARG A 123 10.25 -22.13 -7.82
CA ARG A 123 10.49 -23.58 -7.74
C ARG A 123 9.32 -24.37 -8.29
N LEU A 124 8.09 -24.01 -7.94
CA LEU A 124 6.89 -24.73 -8.35
C LEU A 124 6.66 -24.64 -9.86
N PHE A 125 6.86 -23.47 -10.44
CA PHE A 125 6.68 -23.24 -11.87
C PHE A 125 7.74 -23.97 -12.69
N ASP A 126 9.01 -23.89 -12.29
CA ASP A 126 10.11 -24.59 -12.95
C ASP A 126 9.90 -26.12 -12.90
N THR A 127 9.47 -26.68 -11.75
CA THR A 127 9.20 -28.12 -11.60
C THR A 127 8.06 -28.60 -12.51
N HIS A 128 7.02 -27.78 -12.71
CA HIS A 128 5.84 -28.16 -13.48
C HIS A 128 5.85 -27.67 -14.93
N GLY A 129 6.94 -27.06 -15.39
CA GLY A 129 7.04 -26.52 -16.75
C GLY A 129 6.05 -25.38 -17.04
N LEU A 130 5.79 -24.55 -16.03
CA LEU A 130 5.01 -23.31 -16.17
C LEU A 130 5.95 -22.15 -16.44
N SER A 131 5.53 -21.19 -17.27
CA SER A 131 6.38 -20.06 -17.63
C SER A 131 6.58 -19.08 -16.47
N ARG A 132 7.74 -18.42 -16.46
CA ARG A 132 8.04 -17.35 -15.48
C ARG A 132 7.22 -16.10 -15.74
N GLU A 133 6.81 -15.85 -16.98
CA GLU A 133 5.89 -14.78 -17.36
C GLU A 133 4.52 -14.97 -16.70
N ARG A 134 4.03 -16.21 -16.70
CA ARG A 134 2.81 -16.55 -15.97
C ARG A 134 2.97 -16.38 -14.46
N LEU A 135 4.12 -16.74 -13.91
CA LEU A 135 4.42 -16.49 -12.50
C LEU A 135 4.41 -15.00 -12.19
N ALA A 136 5.07 -14.17 -13.01
CA ALA A 136 5.08 -12.73 -12.85
C ALA A 136 3.65 -12.14 -12.85
N TYR A 137 2.80 -12.59 -13.79
CA TYR A 137 1.39 -12.22 -13.82
C TYR A 137 0.65 -12.59 -12.54
N VAL A 138 0.85 -13.82 -12.05
CA VAL A 138 0.19 -14.29 -10.81
C VAL A 138 0.61 -13.45 -9.62
N ILE A 139 1.90 -13.19 -9.45
CA ILE A 139 2.45 -12.42 -8.34
C ILE A 139 1.95 -10.98 -8.36
N ASP A 140 2.07 -10.31 -9.49
CA ASP A 140 1.66 -8.92 -9.65
C ASP A 140 0.15 -8.74 -9.40
N SER A 141 -0.65 -9.64 -9.98
CA SER A 141 -2.12 -9.60 -9.88
C SER A 141 -2.68 -9.94 -8.50
N THR A 142 -1.91 -10.57 -7.62
CA THR A 142 -2.34 -10.91 -6.25
C THR A 142 -1.70 -10.07 -5.16
N SER A 143 -0.70 -9.26 -5.46
CA SER A 143 -0.02 -8.43 -4.45
C SER A 143 -0.64 -7.03 -4.37
N ALA A 144 -0.40 -6.17 -5.34
CA ALA A 144 -0.88 -4.78 -5.32
C ALA A 144 -2.42 -4.68 -5.38
N PRO A 145 -3.15 -5.42 -6.25
CA PRO A 145 -4.60 -5.35 -6.29
C PRO A 145 -5.27 -5.81 -4.99
N VAL A 146 -4.76 -6.88 -4.36
CA VAL A 146 -5.29 -7.35 -3.07
C VAL A 146 -5.04 -6.33 -1.96
N SER A 147 -3.84 -5.73 -1.92
CA SER A 147 -3.53 -4.67 -0.95
C SER A 147 -4.44 -3.44 -1.11
N ALA A 148 -4.88 -3.14 -2.33
CA ALA A 148 -5.83 -2.06 -2.60
C ALA A 148 -7.28 -2.39 -2.20
N LEU A 149 -7.66 -3.67 -2.19
CA LEU A 149 -9.00 -4.12 -1.76
C LEU A 149 -9.11 -4.30 -0.24
N ILE A 150 -8.01 -4.66 0.41
CA ILE A 150 -7.98 -4.85 1.88
C ILE A 150 -7.38 -3.60 2.51
N LEU A 151 -8.23 -2.71 3.03
CA LEU A 151 -7.81 -1.40 3.55
C LEU A 151 -7.05 -1.46 4.89
N LEU A 152 -6.99 -2.61 5.56
CA LEU A 152 -6.33 -2.80 6.85
C LEU A 152 -4.82 -3.06 6.70
N ASN A 153 -4.15 -2.20 5.98
CA ASN A 153 -2.71 -2.24 5.72
C ASN A 153 -2.14 -0.81 5.59
N GLY A 154 -0.84 -0.70 5.34
CA GLY A 154 -0.18 0.60 5.18
C GLY A 154 -0.74 1.45 4.03
N TRP A 155 -1.15 0.81 2.92
CA TRP A 155 -1.78 1.49 1.80
C TRP A 155 -3.14 2.09 2.15
N GLY A 156 -4.02 1.32 2.80
CA GLY A 156 -5.32 1.81 3.24
C GLY A 156 -5.22 2.98 4.21
N ALA A 157 -4.26 2.93 5.15
CA ALA A 157 -3.98 4.03 6.06
C ALA A 157 -3.50 5.28 5.33
N TYR A 158 -2.63 5.12 4.33
CA TYR A 158 -2.15 6.20 3.47
C TYR A 158 -3.31 6.90 2.75
N VAL A 159 -4.15 6.13 2.05
CA VAL A 159 -5.32 6.69 1.33
C VAL A 159 -6.29 7.37 2.29
N LEU A 160 -6.57 6.75 3.44
CA LEU A 160 -7.42 7.33 4.47
C LEU A 160 -6.92 8.71 4.91
N THR A 161 -5.61 8.86 5.12
CA THR A 161 -5.00 10.13 5.53
C THR A 161 -5.12 11.21 4.46
N LEU A 162 -4.94 10.86 3.19
CA LEU A 162 -5.10 11.80 2.08
C LEU A 162 -6.55 12.27 1.91
N VAL A 163 -7.52 11.43 2.26
CA VAL A 163 -8.96 11.72 2.15
C VAL A 163 -9.50 12.47 3.38
N GLN A 164 -8.89 12.28 4.55
CA GLN A 164 -9.34 12.85 5.82
C GLN A 164 -9.53 14.39 5.82
N PRO A 165 -8.68 15.21 5.19
CA PRO A 165 -8.87 16.66 5.15
C PRO A 165 -10.16 17.13 4.45
N TYR A 166 -10.77 16.23 3.64
CA TYR A 166 -11.96 16.52 2.83
C TYR A 166 -13.25 15.98 3.43
N TYR A 167 -13.19 14.84 4.12
CA TYR A 167 -14.37 14.12 4.63
C TYR A 167 -14.37 13.94 6.15
N GLY A 168 -13.32 14.34 6.86
CA GLY A 168 -13.24 14.26 8.33
C GLY A 168 -13.50 12.85 8.85
N GLU A 169 -14.44 12.71 9.79
CA GLU A 169 -14.81 11.42 10.39
C GLU A 169 -15.45 10.42 9.41
N GLN A 170 -16.00 10.88 8.29
CA GLN A 170 -16.61 10.04 7.25
C GLN A 170 -15.57 9.42 6.31
N SER A 171 -14.29 9.78 6.42
CA SER A 171 -13.23 9.33 5.52
C SER A 171 -13.13 7.81 5.41
N LEU A 172 -13.32 7.09 6.53
CA LEU A 172 -13.28 5.63 6.53
C LEU A 172 -14.43 5.04 5.70
N SER A 173 -15.66 5.54 5.86
CA SER A 173 -16.81 5.06 5.09
C SER A 173 -16.69 5.39 3.61
N VAL A 174 -16.14 6.55 3.27
CA VAL A 174 -15.86 6.95 1.88
C VAL A 174 -14.82 6.02 1.27
N VAL A 175 -13.67 5.83 1.93
CA VAL A 175 -12.61 4.95 1.42
C VAL A 175 -13.07 3.50 1.34
N ALA A 176 -13.81 2.99 2.33
CA ALA A 176 -14.40 1.64 2.26
C ALA A 176 -15.40 1.50 1.12
N GLY A 177 -16.19 2.53 0.85
CA GLY A 177 -17.13 2.56 -0.28
C GLY A 177 -16.42 2.46 -1.64
N THR A 178 -15.20 2.99 -1.79
CA THR A 178 -14.45 2.91 -3.06
C THR A 178 -14.00 1.50 -3.42
N VAL A 179 -13.90 0.58 -2.46
CA VAL A 179 -13.48 -0.81 -2.71
C VAL A 179 -14.38 -1.49 -3.73
N MET A 180 -15.70 -1.30 -3.62
CA MET A 180 -16.67 -1.89 -4.57
C MET A 180 -16.56 -1.30 -5.98
N TRP A 181 -16.03 -0.09 -6.11
CA TRP A 181 -15.80 0.58 -7.39
C TRP A 181 -14.40 0.36 -7.96
N ASN A 182 -13.53 -0.33 -7.21
CA ASN A 182 -12.20 -0.69 -7.70
C ASN A 182 -12.28 -1.90 -8.65
N VAL A 183 -12.99 -1.69 -9.76
CA VAL A 183 -13.29 -2.72 -10.77
C VAL A 183 -12.01 -3.36 -11.31
N TYR A 184 -10.94 -2.55 -11.49
CA TYR A 184 -9.65 -3.07 -11.94
C TYR A 184 -9.09 -4.12 -10.98
N ALA A 185 -8.99 -3.81 -9.69
CA ALA A 185 -8.43 -4.74 -8.72
C ALA A 185 -9.30 -5.99 -8.57
N ILE A 186 -10.64 -5.84 -8.55
CA ILE A 186 -11.58 -6.96 -8.47
C ILE A 186 -11.42 -7.88 -9.69
N LEU A 187 -11.46 -7.33 -10.90
CA LEU A 187 -11.33 -8.12 -12.13
C LEU A 187 -9.95 -8.75 -12.27
N THR A 188 -8.89 -8.08 -11.83
CA THR A 188 -7.52 -8.61 -11.85
C THR A 188 -7.39 -9.82 -10.92
N VAL A 189 -7.89 -9.73 -9.69
CA VAL A 189 -7.87 -10.84 -8.74
C VAL A 189 -8.73 -12.00 -9.24
N LEU A 190 -9.94 -11.73 -9.72
CA LEU A 190 -10.80 -12.77 -10.30
C LEU A 190 -10.15 -13.41 -11.54
N GLY A 191 -9.55 -12.59 -12.41
CA GLY A 191 -8.88 -13.03 -13.63
C GLY A 191 -7.69 -13.94 -13.35
N VAL A 192 -6.86 -13.62 -12.37
CA VAL A 192 -5.72 -14.46 -12.02
C VAL A 192 -6.16 -15.81 -11.44
N PHE A 193 -7.14 -15.81 -10.54
CA PHE A 193 -7.68 -17.08 -10.02
C PHE A 193 -8.35 -17.90 -11.12
N ALA A 194 -9.10 -17.28 -12.03
CA ALA A 194 -9.68 -17.97 -13.20
C ALA A 194 -8.57 -18.55 -14.10
N THR A 195 -7.53 -17.77 -14.42
CA THR A 195 -6.38 -18.22 -15.24
C THR A 195 -5.72 -19.46 -14.61
N VAL A 196 -5.52 -19.46 -13.31
CA VAL A 196 -4.88 -20.57 -12.59
C VAL A 196 -5.80 -21.78 -12.48
N LEU A 197 -7.07 -21.59 -12.08
CA LEU A 197 -8.04 -22.68 -11.89
C LEU A 197 -8.37 -23.39 -13.19
N PHE A 198 -8.59 -22.64 -14.28
CA PHE A 198 -8.85 -23.22 -15.58
C PHE A 198 -7.59 -23.64 -16.33
N ASN A 199 -6.41 -23.32 -15.79
CA ASN A 199 -5.10 -23.55 -16.41
C ASN A 199 -5.05 -23.07 -17.85
N ARG A 200 -5.54 -21.83 -18.08
CA ARG A 200 -5.56 -21.19 -19.41
C ARG A 200 -4.83 -19.87 -19.38
N THR A 201 -3.96 -19.68 -20.34
CA THR A 201 -3.22 -18.44 -20.57
C THR A 201 -3.59 -17.86 -21.93
N PHE A 202 -3.39 -16.55 -22.09
CA PHE A 202 -3.80 -15.81 -23.29
C PHE A 202 -2.65 -14.95 -23.81
N GLY A 203 -2.69 -14.61 -25.09
CA GLY A 203 -1.73 -13.72 -25.75
C GLY A 203 -0.29 -14.21 -25.60
N PRO A 204 0.68 -13.30 -25.43
CA PRO A 204 2.11 -13.66 -25.32
C PRO A 204 2.43 -14.62 -24.18
N MET A 205 1.70 -14.56 -23.07
CA MET A 205 1.87 -15.49 -21.94
C MET A 205 1.58 -16.94 -22.34
N ARG A 206 0.64 -17.18 -23.28
CA ARG A 206 0.37 -18.52 -23.80
C ARG A 206 1.55 -19.06 -24.60
N THR A 207 2.20 -18.24 -25.40
CA THR A 207 3.40 -18.64 -26.15
C THR A 207 4.52 -19.02 -25.19
N ALA A 208 4.76 -18.20 -24.18
CA ALA A 208 5.74 -18.50 -23.14
C ALA A 208 5.44 -19.82 -22.38
N ASP A 209 4.17 -20.09 -22.05
CA ASP A 209 3.76 -21.35 -21.43
C ASP A 209 3.99 -22.58 -22.35
N LEU A 210 3.82 -22.44 -23.66
CA LEU A 210 4.07 -23.53 -24.62
C LEU A 210 5.56 -23.81 -24.82
N GLU A 211 6.42 -22.82 -24.63
CA GLU A 211 7.88 -22.93 -24.71
C GLU A 211 8.52 -23.36 -23.40
N ALA A 212 7.80 -23.18 -22.28
CA ALA A 212 8.27 -23.57 -20.95
C ALA A 212 8.46 -25.09 -20.84
N ARG A 213 9.62 -25.52 -20.33
CA ARG A 213 9.94 -26.92 -20.11
C ARG A 213 10.17 -27.15 -18.61
N PRO A 214 9.80 -28.35 -18.10
CA PRO A 214 10.20 -28.71 -16.76
C PRO A 214 11.74 -28.65 -16.66
N GLY A 215 12.24 -27.73 -15.86
CA GLY A 215 13.66 -27.61 -15.57
C GLY A 215 14.01 -28.42 -14.33
N ALA A 216 15.25 -28.93 -14.25
CA ALA A 216 15.79 -29.32 -12.96
C ALA A 216 15.89 -28.01 -12.15
N ALA A 217 14.97 -27.81 -11.21
CA ALA A 217 15.11 -26.74 -10.25
C ALA A 217 16.46 -26.95 -9.57
N GLU A 218 17.43 -26.05 -9.82
CA GLU A 218 18.59 -25.97 -8.95
C GLU A 218 18.02 -25.85 -7.54
N LEU A 219 18.35 -26.85 -6.75
CA LEU A 219 17.95 -26.95 -5.36
C LEU A 219 18.66 -25.83 -4.57
N GLU A 220 18.26 -24.57 -4.79
CA GLU A 220 18.40 -23.59 -3.74
C GLU A 220 17.60 -24.17 -2.57
N THR A 221 18.34 -24.72 -1.63
CA THR A 221 17.80 -25.23 -0.36
C THR A 221 17.05 -24.06 0.27
N VAL A 222 15.73 -24.03 0.08
CA VAL A 222 14.87 -23.21 0.94
C VAL A 222 15.17 -23.73 2.33
N ASP A 223 15.87 -22.93 3.10
CA ASP A 223 16.17 -23.23 4.49
C ASP A 223 14.82 -23.63 5.11
N HIS A 224 14.74 -24.89 5.57
CA HIS A 224 13.48 -25.46 6.05
C HIS A 224 13.08 -24.79 7.35
N THR A 225 12.58 -23.57 7.23
CA THR A 225 12.05 -22.83 8.38
C THR A 225 10.93 -23.66 8.99
N PRO A 226 11.01 -23.99 10.27
CA PRO A 226 10.02 -24.86 10.91
C PRO A 226 8.62 -24.30 10.77
N ALA A 227 7.64 -25.13 10.41
CA ALA A 227 6.24 -24.72 10.17
C ALA A 227 5.58 -24.01 11.37
N ASN A 228 6.07 -24.27 12.60
CA ASN A 228 5.62 -23.58 13.81
C ASN A 228 5.96 -22.08 13.81
N ARG A 229 6.91 -21.62 13.01
CA ARG A 229 7.25 -20.20 12.88
C ARG A 229 6.20 -19.38 12.11
N ALA A 230 5.28 -19.99 11.36
CA ALA A 230 4.19 -19.29 10.71
C ALA A 230 3.34 -18.46 11.71
N ILE A 231 3.29 -18.88 12.99
CA ILE A 231 2.61 -18.12 14.04
C ILE A 231 3.21 -16.73 14.26
N HIS A 232 4.52 -16.54 13.96
CA HIS A 232 5.21 -15.26 14.09
C HIS A 232 4.74 -14.22 13.05
N MET A 233 4.11 -14.67 11.99
CA MET A 233 3.43 -13.80 11.02
C MET A 233 1.93 -13.67 11.37
N TRP A 234 1.22 -14.79 11.52
CA TRP A 234 -0.23 -14.77 11.61
C TRP A 234 -0.77 -14.17 12.89
N LEU A 235 -0.14 -14.45 14.05
CA LEU A 235 -0.66 -13.98 15.32
C LEU A 235 -0.53 -12.45 15.47
N PRO A 236 0.63 -11.81 15.21
CA PRO A 236 0.72 -10.35 15.23
C PRO A 236 -0.19 -9.67 14.21
N LEU A 237 -0.33 -10.26 13.01
CA LEU A 237 -1.24 -9.75 11.98
C LEU A 237 -2.70 -9.80 12.42
N LEU A 238 -3.14 -10.94 12.94
CA LEU A 238 -4.50 -11.09 13.46
C LEU A 238 -4.77 -10.13 14.62
N VAL A 239 -3.81 -9.94 15.52
CA VAL A 239 -3.94 -9.00 16.64
C VAL A 239 -3.98 -7.56 16.13
N MET A 240 -3.20 -7.21 15.12
CA MET A 240 -3.27 -5.88 14.51
C MET A 240 -4.66 -5.63 13.90
N VAL A 241 -5.17 -6.55 13.09
CA VAL A 241 -6.47 -6.41 12.41
C VAL A 241 -7.62 -6.46 13.40
N ALA A 242 -7.69 -7.49 14.23
CA ALA A 242 -8.75 -7.65 15.22
C ALA A 242 -8.70 -6.55 16.29
N GLY A 243 -7.49 -6.15 16.71
CA GLY A 243 -7.27 -5.04 17.62
C GLY A 243 -7.77 -3.72 17.03
N SER A 244 -7.43 -3.41 15.78
CA SER A 244 -7.90 -2.19 15.12
C SER A 244 -9.43 -2.15 15.05
N ILE A 245 -10.07 -3.26 14.67
CA ILE A 245 -11.53 -3.39 14.63
C ILE A 245 -12.13 -3.26 16.04
N GLY A 246 -11.53 -3.93 17.02
CA GLY A 246 -11.97 -3.86 18.44
C GLY A 246 -11.87 -2.45 19.00
N PHE A 247 -10.75 -1.74 18.75
CA PHE A 247 -10.58 -0.36 19.18
C PHE A 247 -11.53 0.60 18.42
N MET A 248 -11.85 0.33 17.16
CA MET A 248 -12.88 1.09 16.43
C MET A 248 -14.26 0.91 17.07
N ALA A 249 -14.64 -0.31 17.39
CA ALA A 249 -15.91 -0.58 18.08
C ALA A 249 -15.93 0.08 19.47
N TRP A 250 -14.80 0.06 20.21
CA TRP A 250 -14.69 0.69 21.52
C TRP A 250 -14.79 2.21 21.44
N THR A 251 -14.01 2.86 20.59
CA THR A 251 -14.03 4.32 20.40
C THR A 251 -15.37 4.82 19.82
N GLY A 252 -16.05 3.98 19.04
CA GLY A 252 -17.36 4.26 18.46
C GLY A 252 -18.54 3.83 19.35
N LYS A 253 -18.29 3.44 20.61
CA LYS A 253 -19.33 3.00 21.58
C LYS A 253 -20.24 1.90 21.02
N GLY A 254 -19.66 0.93 20.33
CA GLY A 254 -20.36 -0.19 19.70
C GLY A 254 -20.69 0.01 18.21
N ASN A 255 -20.61 1.21 17.68
CA ASN A 255 -20.73 1.46 16.25
C ASN A 255 -19.34 1.65 15.61
N MET A 256 -18.88 0.64 14.86
CA MET A 256 -17.56 0.67 14.22
C MET A 256 -17.38 1.87 13.26
N LEU A 257 -18.44 2.28 12.56
CA LEU A 257 -18.39 3.37 11.60
C LEU A 257 -18.27 4.76 12.27
N ALA A 258 -18.66 4.86 13.55
CA ALA A 258 -18.49 6.07 14.37
C ALA A 258 -17.16 6.05 15.16
N GLY A 259 -16.35 5.00 15.03
CA GLY A 259 -15.07 4.86 15.72
C GLY A 259 -13.97 5.76 15.15
N ASN A 260 -13.01 6.14 16.01
CA ASN A 260 -11.83 6.89 15.57
C ASN A 260 -10.83 5.96 14.85
N GLY A 261 -10.86 5.97 13.50
CA GLY A 261 -10.05 5.08 12.67
C GLY A 261 -8.55 5.25 12.87
N SER A 262 -8.03 6.48 12.84
CA SER A 262 -6.58 6.75 12.99
C SER A 262 -6.03 6.31 14.34
N LEU A 263 -6.79 6.54 15.41
CA LEU A 263 -6.43 6.11 16.76
C LEU A 263 -6.45 4.59 16.89
N SER A 264 -7.48 3.96 16.38
CA SER A 264 -7.68 2.50 16.47
C SER A 264 -6.61 1.71 15.72
N ILE A 265 -6.23 2.18 14.53
CA ILE A 265 -5.15 1.56 13.74
C ILE A 265 -3.80 1.72 14.45
N LEU A 266 -3.52 2.90 15.00
CA LEU A 266 -2.30 3.14 15.77
C LEU A 266 -2.21 2.21 16.99
N TRP A 267 -3.28 2.10 17.78
CA TRP A 267 -3.28 1.20 18.93
C TRP A 267 -3.16 -0.27 18.52
N GLY A 268 -3.83 -0.66 17.44
CA GLY A 268 -3.75 -2.01 16.88
C GLY A 268 -2.31 -2.42 16.53
N VAL A 269 -1.56 -1.55 15.83
CA VAL A 269 -0.17 -1.83 15.49
C VAL A 269 0.75 -1.82 16.71
N CYS A 270 0.53 -0.93 17.68
CA CYS A 270 1.33 -0.91 18.91
C CYS A 270 1.18 -2.22 19.69
N VAL A 271 -0.04 -2.72 19.87
CA VAL A 271 -0.31 -3.99 20.56
C VAL A 271 0.30 -5.16 19.77
N ALA A 272 0.18 -5.15 18.45
CA ALA A 272 0.74 -6.19 17.59
C ALA A 272 2.28 -6.24 17.66
N ILE A 273 2.95 -5.08 17.67
CA ILE A 273 4.42 -4.99 17.82
C ILE A 273 4.85 -5.49 19.18
N ALA A 274 4.17 -5.06 20.25
CA ALA A 274 4.48 -5.51 21.61
C ALA A 274 4.34 -7.04 21.72
N LEU A 275 3.25 -7.59 21.20
CA LEU A 275 3.03 -9.03 21.16
C LEU A 275 4.11 -9.75 20.34
N ALA A 276 4.43 -9.24 19.14
CA ALA A 276 5.46 -9.81 18.29
C ALA A 276 6.82 -9.82 18.98
N ALA A 277 7.23 -8.71 19.61
CA ALA A 277 8.49 -8.61 20.33
C ALA A 277 8.57 -9.61 21.50
N VAL A 278 7.51 -9.71 22.32
CA VAL A 278 7.43 -10.69 23.41
C VAL A 278 7.51 -12.12 22.88
N MET A 279 6.72 -12.42 21.85
CA MET A 279 6.67 -13.76 21.26
C MET A 279 8.02 -14.17 20.67
N LEU A 280 8.69 -13.28 19.93
CA LEU A 280 9.99 -13.54 19.33
C LEU A 280 11.09 -13.71 20.38
N ARG A 281 10.98 -12.97 21.51
CA ARG A 281 11.90 -13.11 22.65
C ARG A 281 11.69 -14.42 23.40
N VAL A 282 10.44 -14.78 23.68
CA VAL A 282 10.09 -16.02 24.40
C VAL A 282 10.42 -17.26 23.56
N SER A 283 10.15 -17.21 22.26
CA SER A 283 10.51 -18.28 21.30
C SER A 283 12.01 -18.36 21.01
N LYS A 284 12.82 -17.48 21.64
CA LYS A 284 14.28 -17.43 21.43
C LYS A 284 14.70 -17.28 19.95
N VAL A 285 13.85 -16.65 19.15
CA VAL A 285 14.15 -16.34 17.75
C VAL A 285 15.11 -15.16 17.69
N PHE A 286 14.87 -14.14 18.53
CA PHE A 286 15.73 -12.97 18.63
C PHE A 286 16.06 -12.65 20.11
N THR A 287 17.23 -12.08 20.31
CA THR A 287 17.65 -11.43 21.55
C THR A 287 16.98 -10.05 21.68
N SER A 288 17.02 -9.46 22.85
CA SER A 288 16.46 -8.12 23.07
C SER A 288 17.14 -7.06 22.21
N THR A 289 18.47 -7.14 22.03
CA THR A 289 19.24 -6.24 21.17
C THR A 289 18.82 -6.39 19.71
N GLU A 290 18.68 -7.62 19.22
CA GLU A 290 18.25 -7.89 17.86
C GLU A 290 16.82 -7.41 17.60
N ILE A 291 15.90 -7.51 18.56
CA ILE A 291 14.54 -6.97 18.46
C ILE A 291 14.61 -5.44 18.29
N GLN A 292 15.45 -4.77 19.09
CA GLN A 292 15.63 -3.31 18.99
C GLN A 292 16.22 -2.90 17.64
N GLU A 293 17.25 -3.58 17.16
CA GLU A 293 17.85 -3.29 15.85
C GLU A 293 16.86 -3.43 14.72
N ARG A 294 16.07 -4.52 14.72
CA ARG A 294 15.05 -4.79 13.70
C ARG A 294 13.89 -3.81 13.76
N PHE A 295 13.50 -3.41 14.98
CA PHE A 295 12.49 -2.37 15.20
C PHE A 295 12.89 -1.06 14.50
N PHE A 296 14.10 -0.56 14.77
CA PHE A 296 14.57 0.69 14.15
C PHE A 296 14.85 0.54 12.66
N ARG A 297 15.30 -0.62 12.20
CA ARG A 297 15.45 -0.89 10.77
C ARG A 297 14.11 -0.82 10.05
N GLY A 298 13.07 -1.44 10.60
CA GLY A 298 11.73 -1.40 10.03
C GLY A 298 11.15 0.02 9.96
N ILE A 299 11.34 0.82 11.00
CA ILE A 299 11.01 2.25 10.97
C ILE A 299 11.78 2.95 9.83
N GLY A 300 13.09 2.69 9.70
CA GLY A 300 13.93 3.26 8.66
C GLY A 300 13.45 2.93 7.24
N GLU A 301 12.99 1.69 7.00
CA GLU A 301 12.41 1.28 5.71
C GLU A 301 11.16 2.09 5.34
N MET A 302 10.43 2.61 6.33
CA MET A 302 9.20 3.40 6.12
C MET A 302 9.44 4.91 6.06
N VAL A 303 10.62 5.40 6.37
CA VAL A 303 10.92 6.86 6.28
C VAL A 303 10.67 7.42 4.87
N PRO A 304 11.11 6.77 3.76
CA PRO A 304 10.85 7.29 2.42
C PRO A 304 9.34 7.43 2.11
N PRO A 305 8.48 6.41 2.23
CA PRO A 305 7.05 6.57 1.94
C PRO A 305 6.36 7.55 2.90
N VAL A 306 6.76 7.61 4.17
CA VAL A 306 6.20 8.57 5.14
C VAL A 306 6.57 10.01 4.79
N THR A 307 7.77 10.23 4.24
CA THR A 307 8.16 11.56 3.73
C THR A 307 7.28 11.98 2.55
N VAL A 308 6.96 11.07 1.62
CA VAL A 308 6.01 11.36 0.54
C VAL A 308 4.64 11.73 1.12
N LEU A 309 4.16 10.99 2.11
CA LEU A 309 2.88 11.26 2.77
C LEU A 309 2.86 12.63 3.45
N LEU A 310 3.90 12.98 4.21
CA LEU A 310 4.03 14.28 4.87
C LEU A 310 3.98 15.44 3.84
N LEU A 311 4.77 15.34 2.78
CA LEU A 311 4.80 16.35 1.72
C LEU A 311 3.45 16.44 0.98
N ALA A 312 2.78 15.31 0.75
CA ALA A 312 1.48 15.28 0.09
C ALA A 312 0.39 15.96 0.91
N ILE A 313 0.36 15.71 2.22
CA ILE A 313 -0.60 16.37 3.14
C ILE A 313 -0.31 17.88 3.21
N ALA A 314 0.95 18.27 3.36
CA ALA A 314 1.37 19.67 3.38
C ALA A 314 0.99 20.40 2.08
N PHE A 315 1.25 19.74 0.93
CA PHE A 315 0.88 20.28 -0.39
C PHE A 315 -0.64 20.41 -0.54
N GLY A 316 -1.41 19.39 -0.11
CA GLY A 316 -2.87 19.45 -0.10
C GLY A 316 -3.42 20.59 0.77
N ALA A 317 -2.85 20.80 1.95
CA ALA A 317 -3.20 21.90 2.83
C ALA A 317 -2.89 23.27 2.20
N SER A 318 -1.74 23.40 1.53
CA SER A 318 -1.34 24.60 0.81
C SER A 318 -2.26 24.88 -0.37
N LEU A 319 -2.60 23.87 -1.19
CA LEU A 319 -3.56 24.03 -2.30
C LEU A 319 -4.96 24.44 -1.80
N LYS A 320 -5.39 23.90 -0.66
CA LYS A 320 -6.66 24.30 -0.02
C LYS A 320 -6.62 25.77 0.42
N ALA A 321 -5.54 26.20 1.06
CA ALA A 321 -5.35 27.59 1.48
C ALA A 321 -5.29 28.56 0.28
N LEU A 322 -4.72 28.14 -0.85
CA LEU A 322 -4.67 28.90 -2.09
C LEU A 322 -6.03 28.99 -2.81
N GLY A 323 -7.04 28.23 -2.38
CA GLY A 323 -8.35 28.17 -3.05
C GLY A 323 -8.34 27.44 -4.40
N THR A 324 -7.34 26.56 -4.62
CA THR A 324 -7.18 25.84 -5.90
C THR A 324 -8.42 25.05 -6.28
N GLY A 325 -9.14 24.48 -5.29
CA GLY A 325 -10.36 23.72 -5.53
C GLY A 325 -11.45 24.54 -6.22
N THR A 326 -11.77 25.71 -5.67
CA THR A 326 -12.79 26.63 -6.23
C THR A 326 -12.40 27.15 -7.61
N TYR A 327 -11.12 27.47 -7.80
CA TYR A 327 -10.61 27.91 -9.10
C TYR A 327 -10.72 26.80 -10.17
N MET A 328 -10.29 25.59 -9.83
CA MET A 328 -10.36 24.45 -10.76
C MET A 328 -11.80 24.04 -11.05
N ALA A 329 -12.70 24.15 -10.06
CA ALA A 329 -14.13 23.91 -10.25
C ALA A 329 -14.73 24.84 -11.29
N GLY A 330 -14.43 26.13 -11.24
CA GLY A 330 -14.89 27.09 -12.26
C GLY A 330 -14.41 26.71 -13.65
N ILE A 331 -13.12 26.35 -13.82
CA ILE A 331 -12.60 25.93 -15.11
C ILE A 331 -13.27 24.61 -15.57
N VAL A 332 -13.38 23.63 -14.69
CA VAL A 332 -13.94 22.31 -15.05
C VAL A 332 -15.41 22.43 -15.42
N SER A 333 -16.22 23.20 -14.67
CA SER A 333 -17.64 23.39 -14.98
C SER A 333 -17.87 24.07 -16.32
N ASP A 334 -16.96 24.93 -16.77
CA ASP A 334 -17.08 25.66 -18.04
C ASP A 334 -16.68 24.81 -19.26
N TYR A 335 -15.75 23.85 -19.10
CA TYR A 335 -15.14 23.14 -20.21
C TYR A 335 -15.38 21.64 -20.20
N LEU A 336 -15.77 21.03 -19.09
CA LEU A 336 -15.89 19.59 -18.96
C LEU A 336 -17.23 19.20 -18.32
N PRO A 337 -18.05 18.35 -18.97
CA PRO A 337 -19.23 17.77 -18.31
C PRO A 337 -18.83 17.02 -17.04
N ALA A 338 -19.60 17.14 -15.95
CA ALA A 338 -19.35 16.48 -14.67
C ALA A 338 -19.05 14.98 -14.81
N ALA A 339 -19.78 14.31 -15.70
CA ALA A 339 -19.62 12.88 -15.99
C ALA A 339 -18.23 12.50 -16.60
N MET A 340 -17.50 13.48 -17.15
CA MET A 340 -16.16 13.25 -17.73
C MET A 340 -15.03 13.49 -16.74
N VAL A 341 -15.30 14.12 -15.59
CA VAL A 341 -14.27 14.42 -14.58
C VAL A 341 -13.58 13.16 -14.05
N PRO A 342 -14.29 12.06 -13.70
CA PRO A 342 -13.63 10.83 -13.27
C PRO A 342 -12.70 10.23 -14.32
N MET A 343 -13.12 10.28 -15.61
CA MET A 343 -12.29 9.82 -16.72
C MET A 343 -11.03 10.66 -16.90
N ALA A 344 -11.14 11.99 -16.83
CA ALA A 344 -10.01 12.89 -16.93
C ALA A 344 -9.01 12.69 -15.77
N VAL A 345 -9.50 12.56 -14.54
CA VAL A 345 -8.68 12.26 -13.36
C VAL A 345 -7.98 10.90 -13.53
N PHE A 346 -8.67 9.88 -14.00
CA PHE A 346 -8.11 8.55 -14.25
C PHE A 346 -6.96 8.61 -15.28
N LEU A 347 -7.15 9.29 -16.40
CA LEU A 347 -6.12 9.41 -17.44
C LEU A 347 -4.89 10.16 -16.94
N VAL A 348 -5.08 11.30 -16.25
CA VAL A 348 -3.97 12.07 -15.69
C VAL A 348 -3.25 11.28 -14.59
N ALA A 349 -3.99 10.57 -13.73
CA ALA A 349 -3.40 9.71 -12.72
C ALA A 349 -2.61 8.55 -13.36
N GLY A 350 -3.13 7.94 -14.42
CA GLY A 350 -2.44 6.88 -15.17
C GLY A 350 -1.12 7.35 -15.77
N VAL A 351 -1.12 8.51 -16.44
CA VAL A 351 0.11 9.11 -16.98
C VAL A 351 1.10 9.44 -15.84
N THR A 352 0.61 10.03 -14.75
CA THR A 352 1.46 10.36 -13.60
C THR A 352 2.07 9.10 -12.98
N ALA A 353 1.29 8.04 -12.80
CA ALA A 353 1.75 6.77 -12.25
C ALA A 353 2.81 6.11 -13.15
N PHE A 354 2.58 6.11 -14.46
CA PHE A 354 3.53 5.58 -15.43
C PHE A 354 4.86 6.35 -15.42
N MET A 355 4.81 7.67 -15.34
CA MET A 355 6.00 8.51 -15.36
C MET A 355 6.78 8.47 -14.04
N THR A 356 6.09 8.42 -12.89
CA THR A 356 6.74 8.41 -11.57
C THR A 356 7.17 7.01 -11.11
N GLY A 357 6.56 5.95 -11.69
CA GLY A 357 6.81 4.57 -11.28
C GLY A 357 6.40 4.24 -9.83
N THR A 358 5.56 5.08 -9.20
CA THR A 358 5.15 4.89 -7.81
C THR A 358 3.66 5.22 -7.61
N SER A 359 2.94 4.30 -6.96
CA SER A 359 1.55 4.52 -6.55
C SER A 359 1.43 5.53 -5.41
N TRP A 360 2.32 5.48 -4.43
CA TRP A 360 2.36 6.43 -3.31
C TRP A 360 2.48 7.87 -3.79
N GLY A 361 3.45 8.13 -4.67
CA GLY A 361 3.66 9.45 -5.24
C GLY A 361 2.49 9.94 -6.08
N THR A 362 1.91 9.04 -6.87
CA THR A 362 0.74 9.38 -7.70
C THR A 362 -0.45 9.81 -6.85
N PHE A 363 -0.81 9.04 -5.82
CA PHE A 363 -1.89 9.42 -4.92
C PHE A 363 -1.58 10.70 -4.15
N GLY A 364 -0.32 10.85 -3.68
CA GLY A 364 0.12 12.06 -2.98
C GLY A 364 -0.02 13.35 -3.82
N ILE A 365 0.17 13.26 -5.13
CA ILE A 365 -0.01 14.39 -6.04
C ILE A 365 -1.48 14.54 -6.45
N MET A 366 -2.12 13.44 -6.82
CA MET A 366 -3.44 13.49 -7.47
C MET A 366 -4.59 13.73 -6.50
N VAL A 367 -4.58 13.12 -5.31
CA VAL A 367 -5.68 13.27 -4.35
C VAL A 367 -5.88 14.74 -3.93
N PRO A 368 -4.84 15.51 -3.54
CA PRO A 368 -5.00 16.93 -3.23
C PRO A 368 -5.54 17.79 -4.38
N ILE A 369 -5.36 17.34 -5.62
CA ILE A 369 -5.85 18.04 -6.81
C ILE A 369 -7.26 17.59 -7.19
N ALA A 370 -7.50 16.27 -7.20
CA ALA A 370 -8.75 15.69 -7.68
C ALA A 370 -9.91 15.84 -6.69
N MET A 371 -9.64 15.76 -5.37
CA MET A 371 -10.69 15.85 -4.36
C MET A 371 -11.43 17.19 -4.35
N PRO A 372 -10.74 18.35 -4.35
CA PRO A 372 -11.44 19.63 -4.45
C PRO A 372 -12.25 19.78 -5.74
N VAL A 373 -11.74 19.24 -6.86
CA VAL A 373 -12.48 19.26 -8.14
C VAL A 373 -13.75 18.39 -8.03
N ALA A 374 -13.62 17.18 -7.48
CA ALA A 374 -14.77 16.29 -7.30
C ALA A 374 -15.84 16.90 -6.38
N GLN A 375 -15.44 17.53 -5.27
CA GLN A 375 -16.37 18.21 -4.34
C GLN A 375 -17.09 19.39 -4.97
N ALA A 376 -16.49 20.02 -5.96
CA ALA A 376 -17.06 21.23 -6.59
C ALA A 376 -17.98 20.89 -7.77
N VAL A 377 -17.83 19.73 -8.36
CA VAL A 377 -18.64 19.28 -9.52
C VAL A 377 -19.85 18.44 -9.06
N GLY A 378 -19.90 18.02 -7.77
CA GLY A 378 -21.01 17.24 -7.18
C GLY A 378 -20.66 15.80 -7.00
#